data_b9767d07adecf24670fd2bedbed6ae62
#
_entry.id   b9767d07adecf24670fd2bedbed6ae62
#
_cell.length_a   1.000
_cell.length_b   1.000
_cell.length_c   1.000
_cell.angle_alpha   90.00
_cell.angle_beta   90.00
_cell.angle_gamma   90.00
#
_symmetry.space_group_name_H-M   'P 1'
#
loop_
_entity.id
_entity.type
_entity.pdbx_description
1 polymer ?
#
loop_
_entity_poly.entity_id
_entity_poly.type
_entity_poly.pdbx_seq_one_letter_code
_entity_poly.pdbx_strand_id
1 'polypeptide(L)'
;MKTAIISSKASVNHLTGDGHPEQPKRVTAITERLKKNKSLIWDKPASFDQNILKKVHDENYVDMVKKSFPNQGLKFLDGDTIISPGSKDATVDAVGSVIKAIDGVEQKKF
;
A
#
# COMPACT_ATOMS: atom_id res chain seq x y z
N MET A 1 26.29 2.42 3.08
CA MET A 1 24.94 1.87 3.24
C MET A 1 23.97 2.64 2.34
N LYS A 2 23.13 1.93 1.63
CA LYS A 2 22.12 2.52 0.74
C LYS A 2 20.74 2.42 1.42
N THR A 3 19.90 3.43 1.21
CA THR A 3 18.52 3.44 1.70
C THR A 3 17.57 3.50 0.51
N ALA A 4 16.64 2.57 0.44
CA ALA A 4 15.62 2.53 -0.59
C ALA A 4 14.26 2.97 -0.05
N ILE A 5 13.51 3.65 -0.89
CA ILE A 5 12.10 3.99 -0.68
C ILE A 5 11.28 3.18 -1.67
N ILE A 6 10.48 2.28 -1.18
CA ILE A 6 9.53 1.53 -2.01
C ILE A 6 8.20 2.29 -1.98
N SER A 7 7.77 2.78 -3.13
CA SER A 7 6.61 3.67 -3.21
C SER A 7 5.66 3.22 -4.32
N SER A 8 4.37 3.28 -4.02
CA SER A 8 3.29 2.99 -4.96
C SER A 8 2.55 4.24 -5.39
N LYS A 9 2.27 4.36 -6.67
CA LYS A 9 1.36 5.40 -7.19
C LYS A 9 -0.10 5.15 -6.79
N ALA A 10 -0.46 3.92 -6.48
CA ALA A 10 -1.82 3.57 -6.07
C ALA A 10 -2.18 4.11 -4.68
N SER A 11 -1.19 4.37 -3.82
CA SER A 11 -1.43 4.85 -2.45
C SER A 11 -2.23 6.14 -2.37
N VAL A 12 -2.10 7.04 -3.36
CA VAL A 12 -2.86 8.30 -3.40
C VAL A 12 -4.31 8.13 -3.85
N ASN A 13 -4.69 6.95 -4.31
CA ASN A 13 -6.05 6.62 -4.74
C ASN A 13 -6.85 5.88 -3.65
N HIS A 14 -6.25 5.62 -2.50
CA HIS A 14 -6.95 5.13 -1.33
C HIS A 14 -7.64 6.30 -0.63
N LEU A 15 -8.89 6.57 -1.05
CA LEU A 15 -9.68 7.69 -0.54
C LEU A 15 -10.51 7.23 0.66
N THR A 16 -10.51 8.02 1.71
CA THR A 16 -11.17 7.70 2.97
C THR A 16 -12.19 8.75 3.41
N GLY A 17 -12.39 9.78 2.60
CA GLY A 17 -13.28 10.90 2.90
C GLY A 17 -12.57 12.06 3.58
N ASP A 18 -13.24 13.20 3.58
CA ASP A 18 -12.70 14.43 4.15
C ASP A 18 -12.54 14.31 5.66
N GLY A 19 -11.41 14.80 6.16
CA GLY A 19 -11.13 14.82 7.60
C GLY A 19 -10.69 13.50 8.21
N HIS A 20 -10.63 12.40 7.46
CA HIS A 20 -10.12 11.13 7.96
C HIS A 20 -8.59 11.21 8.15
N PRO A 21 -8.03 10.72 9.28
CA PRO A 21 -6.57 10.75 9.52
C PRO A 21 -5.77 9.92 8.53
N GLU A 22 -6.30 8.78 8.05
CA GLU A 22 -5.73 8.04 6.93
C GLU A 22 -6.14 8.74 5.63
N GLN A 23 -5.21 9.44 4.99
CA GLN A 23 -5.51 10.27 3.82
C GLN A 23 -4.33 10.35 2.86
N PRO A 24 -4.58 10.48 1.54
CA PRO A 24 -3.52 10.53 0.52
C PRO A 24 -2.49 11.64 0.73
N LYS A 25 -2.88 12.76 1.32
CA LYS A 25 -1.98 13.88 1.62
C LYS A 25 -0.78 13.50 2.47
N ARG A 26 -0.92 12.51 3.36
CA ARG A 26 0.20 11.99 4.16
C ARG A 26 1.29 11.42 3.27
N VAL A 27 0.91 10.57 2.32
CA VAL A 27 1.85 9.96 1.37
C VAL A 27 2.51 11.01 0.49
N THR A 28 1.72 11.95 -0.02
CA THR A 28 2.22 13.04 -0.86
C THR A 28 3.26 13.89 -0.12
N ALA A 29 2.95 14.32 1.11
CA ALA A 29 3.85 15.14 1.91
C ALA A 29 5.18 14.42 2.22
N ILE A 30 5.12 13.15 2.60
CA ILE A 30 6.30 12.32 2.87
C ILE A 30 7.13 12.18 1.59
N THR A 31 6.49 11.86 0.47
CA THR A 31 7.17 11.66 -0.82
C THR A 31 7.88 12.93 -1.28
N GLU A 32 7.21 14.08 -1.21
CA GLU A 32 7.81 15.37 -1.56
C GLU A 32 9.02 15.70 -0.70
N ARG A 33 8.93 15.43 0.60
CA ARG A 33 10.04 15.66 1.53
C ARG A 33 11.23 14.77 1.22
N LEU A 34 11.00 13.47 0.99
CA LEU A 34 12.06 12.49 0.72
C LEU A 34 12.71 12.69 -0.64
N LYS A 35 11.99 13.15 -1.66
CA LYS A 35 12.56 13.44 -3.00
C LYS A 35 13.64 14.51 -2.99
N LYS A 36 13.72 15.34 -1.95
CA LYS A 36 14.79 16.31 -1.78
C LYS A 36 16.12 15.65 -1.47
N ASN A 37 16.12 14.46 -0.92
CA ASN A 37 17.34 13.69 -0.66
C ASN A 37 17.71 12.84 -1.88
N LYS A 38 18.73 13.28 -2.61
CA LYS A 38 19.18 12.62 -3.85
C LYS A 38 19.97 11.33 -3.62
N SER A 39 20.32 11.01 -2.37
CA SER A 39 21.01 9.75 -2.04
C SER A 39 20.07 8.55 -1.90
N LEU A 40 18.76 8.79 -1.85
CA LEU A 40 17.77 7.73 -1.73
C LEU A 40 17.54 7.01 -3.06
N ILE A 41 17.43 5.70 -3.00
CA ILE A 41 17.04 4.85 -4.13
C ILE A 41 15.51 4.75 -4.12
N TRP A 42 14.89 4.95 -5.27
CA TRP A 42 13.45 4.80 -5.41
C TRP A 42 13.12 3.55 -6.21
N ASP A 43 12.24 2.73 -5.67
CA ASP A 43 11.78 1.51 -6.33
C ASP A 43 10.25 1.35 -6.15
N LYS A 44 9.67 0.42 -6.88
CA LYS A 44 8.25 0.14 -6.91
C LYS A 44 7.94 -1.19 -6.20
N PRO A 45 6.67 -1.40 -5.78
CA PRO A 45 6.23 -2.65 -5.19
C PRO A 45 6.52 -3.86 -6.08
N ALA A 46 6.79 -5.00 -5.47
CA ALA A 46 6.87 -6.28 -6.16
C ALA A 46 5.48 -6.83 -6.47
N SER A 47 5.36 -7.56 -7.58
CA SER A 47 4.23 -8.46 -7.79
C SER A 47 4.44 -9.71 -6.94
N PHE A 48 3.35 -10.30 -6.45
CA PHE A 48 3.41 -11.51 -5.63
C PHE A 48 2.17 -12.38 -5.83
N ASP A 49 2.28 -13.66 -5.48
CA ASP A 49 1.14 -14.57 -5.45
C ASP A 49 0.25 -14.23 -4.24
N GLN A 50 -0.98 -13.78 -4.50
CA GLN A 50 -1.90 -13.36 -3.44
C GLN A 50 -2.34 -14.50 -2.51
N ASN A 51 -2.09 -15.75 -2.85
CA ASN A 51 -2.30 -16.88 -1.95
C ASN A 51 -1.41 -16.79 -0.68
N ILE A 52 -0.32 -16.03 -0.73
CA ILE A 52 0.52 -15.75 0.45
C ILE A 52 -0.28 -15.11 1.59
N LEU A 53 -1.32 -14.35 1.27
CA LEU A 53 -2.18 -13.69 2.28
C LEU A 53 -2.86 -14.70 3.21
N LYS A 54 -3.16 -15.89 2.72
CA LYS A 54 -3.78 -16.98 3.48
C LYS A 54 -2.84 -17.63 4.51
N LYS A 55 -1.55 -17.30 4.45
CA LYS A 55 -0.59 -17.77 5.48
C LYS A 55 -0.72 -17.01 6.80
N VAL A 56 -1.26 -15.81 6.77
CA VAL A 56 -1.38 -14.93 7.96
C VAL A 56 -2.82 -14.49 8.24
N HIS A 57 -3.73 -14.70 7.28
CA HIS A 57 -5.14 -14.35 7.40
C HIS A 57 -6.01 -15.58 7.13
N ASP A 58 -7.15 -15.65 7.80
CA ASP A 58 -8.20 -16.61 7.46
C ASP A 58 -8.67 -16.43 6.01
N GLU A 59 -8.88 -17.53 5.30
CA GLU A 59 -9.28 -17.51 3.89
C GLU A 59 -10.59 -16.75 3.67
N ASN A 60 -11.57 -16.96 4.55
CA ASN A 60 -12.87 -16.27 4.47
C ASN A 60 -12.71 -14.76 4.65
N TYR A 61 -11.80 -14.33 5.53
CA TYR A 61 -11.46 -12.92 5.70
C TYR A 61 -10.86 -12.32 4.43
N VAL A 62 -9.88 -13.00 3.84
CA VAL A 62 -9.25 -12.55 2.57
C VAL A 62 -10.29 -12.40 1.48
N ASP A 63 -11.18 -13.39 1.32
CA ASP A 63 -12.25 -13.36 0.32
C ASP A 63 -13.25 -12.24 0.59
N MET A 64 -13.62 -12.02 1.85
CA MET A 64 -14.50 -10.93 2.25
C MET A 64 -13.90 -9.57 1.88
N VAL A 65 -12.64 -9.33 2.19
CA VAL A 65 -11.95 -8.07 1.86
C VAL A 65 -11.90 -7.89 0.34
N LYS A 66 -11.52 -8.92 -0.42
CA LYS A 66 -11.46 -8.85 -1.90
C LYS A 66 -12.80 -8.47 -2.53
N LYS A 67 -13.90 -8.95 -1.98
CA LYS A 67 -15.27 -8.66 -2.46
C LYS A 67 -15.82 -7.32 -1.97
N SER A 68 -15.14 -6.69 -0.99
CA SER A 68 -15.65 -5.49 -0.34
C SER A 68 -15.34 -4.20 -1.08
N PHE A 69 -14.36 -4.19 -1.98
CA PHE A 69 -13.97 -2.97 -2.69
C PHE A 69 -15.10 -2.47 -3.56
N PRO A 70 -15.54 -1.20 -3.39
CA PRO A 70 -16.64 -0.63 -4.17
C PRO A 70 -16.19 -0.32 -5.60
N ASN A 71 -17.16 -0.27 -6.53
CA ASN A 71 -16.92 0.18 -7.89
C ASN A 71 -16.90 1.71 -8.00
N GLN A 72 -17.56 2.39 -7.05
CA GLN A 72 -17.62 3.85 -6.98
C GLN A 72 -17.87 4.30 -5.53
N GLY A 73 -17.47 5.53 -5.23
CA GLY A 73 -17.71 6.16 -3.94
C GLY A 73 -16.91 5.54 -2.79
N LEU A 74 -17.37 5.79 -1.59
CA LEU A 74 -16.76 5.33 -0.35
C LEU A 74 -17.62 4.22 0.28
N LYS A 75 -16.95 3.27 0.93
CA LYS A 75 -17.59 2.19 1.67
C LYS A 75 -16.93 1.98 3.01
N PHE A 76 -17.69 1.83 4.07
CA PHE A 76 -17.20 1.48 5.39
C PHE A 76 -17.05 -0.04 5.50
N LEU A 77 -15.86 -0.53 5.81
CA LEU A 77 -15.65 -1.92 6.23
C LEU A 77 -16.03 -2.10 7.71
N ASP A 78 -15.69 -1.11 8.50
CA ASP A 78 -16.10 -0.95 9.90
C ASP A 78 -16.22 0.53 10.23
N GLY A 79 -16.40 0.89 11.51
CA GLY A 79 -16.62 2.28 11.93
C GLY A 79 -15.50 3.25 11.61
N ASP A 80 -14.29 2.76 11.33
CA ASP A 80 -13.09 3.59 11.13
C ASP A 80 -12.29 3.21 9.88
N THR A 81 -12.67 2.14 9.19
CA THR A 81 -11.99 1.66 7.98
C THR A 81 -12.85 1.97 6.76
N ILE A 82 -12.47 3.00 6.03
CA ILE A 82 -13.16 3.47 4.83
C ILE A 82 -12.34 3.10 3.61
N ILE A 83 -12.97 2.54 2.58
CA ILE A 83 -12.36 2.14 1.32
C ILE A 83 -13.04 2.79 0.13
N SER A 84 -12.30 2.89 -0.96
CA SER A 84 -12.74 3.44 -2.24
C SER A 84 -12.31 2.49 -3.37
N PRO A 85 -12.69 2.74 -4.63
CA PRO A 85 -12.27 1.89 -5.75
C PRO A 85 -10.76 1.71 -5.85
N GLY A 86 -9.97 2.74 -5.58
CA GLY A 86 -8.50 2.69 -5.62
C GLY A 86 -7.86 1.96 -4.43
N SER A 87 -8.61 1.64 -3.39
CA SER A 87 -8.07 1.00 -2.19
C SER A 87 -7.57 -0.43 -2.45
N LYS A 88 -8.14 -1.14 -3.42
CA LYS A 88 -7.69 -2.49 -3.78
C LYS A 88 -6.23 -2.50 -4.22
N ASP A 89 -5.88 -1.69 -5.20
CA ASP A 89 -4.51 -1.63 -5.71
C ASP A 89 -3.55 -1.08 -4.66
N ALA A 90 -3.97 -0.10 -3.88
CA ALA A 90 -3.17 0.43 -2.77
C ALA A 90 -2.85 -0.66 -1.73
N THR A 91 -3.82 -1.51 -1.38
CA THR A 91 -3.65 -2.61 -0.43
C THR A 91 -2.68 -3.67 -0.96
N VAL A 92 -2.83 -4.07 -2.21
CA VAL A 92 -1.93 -5.03 -2.86
C VAL A 92 -0.51 -4.48 -2.94
N ASP A 93 -0.35 -3.23 -3.36
CA ASP A 93 0.95 -2.59 -3.46
C ASP A 93 1.62 -2.39 -2.10
N ALA A 94 0.85 -2.19 -1.02
CA ALA A 94 1.41 -2.11 0.33
C ALA A 94 2.11 -3.42 0.72
N VAL A 95 1.48 -4.56 0.48
CA VAL A 95 2.10 -5.89 0.70
C VAL A 95 3.30 -6.09 -0.21
N GLY A 96 3.15 -5.78 -1.50
CA GLY A 96 4.24 -5.87 -2.48
C GLY A 96 5.44 -4.99 -2.13
N SER A 97 5.20 -3.84 -1.49
CA SER A 97 6.26 -2.95 -1.02
C SER A 97 7.11 -3.59 0.08
N VAL A 98 6.48 -4.24 1.03
CA VAL A 98 7.18 -4.95 2.12
C VAL A 98 7.99 -6.12 1.57
N ILE A 99 7.40 -6.93 0.67
CA ILE A 99 8.10 -8.03 0.01
C ILE A 99 9.33 -7.50 -0.75
N LYS A 100 9.17 -6.45 -1.54
CA LYS A 100 10.26 -5.82 -2.27
C LYS A 100 11.38 -5.35 -1.36
N ALA A 101 11.03 -4.74 -0.23
CA ALA A 101 11.99 -4.25 0.74
C ALA A 101 12.80 -5.39 1.36
N ILE A 102 12.13 -6.46 1.79
CA ILE A 102 12.78 -7.65 2.37
C ILE A 102 13.73 -8.28 1.37
N ASP A 103 13.25 -8.57 0.16
CA ASP A 103 14.05 -9.18 -0.90
C ASP A 103 15.26 -8.32 -1.25
N GLY A 104 15.10 -7.01 -1.30
CA GLY A 104 16.18 -6.09 -1.60
C GLY A 104 17.28 -6.09 -0.54
N VAL A 105 16.91 -6.14 0.73
CA VAL A 105 17.87 -6.25 1.84
C VAL A 105 18.57 -7.60 1.85
N GLU A 106 17.81 -8.70 1.72
CA GLU A 106 18.36 -10.06 1.66
C GLU A 106 19.35 -10.24 0.50
N GLN A 107 19.06 -9.65 -0.65
CA GLN A 107 19.90 -9.69 -1.83
C GLN A 107 21.01 -8.61 -1.84
N LYS A 108 21.13 -7.85 -0.76
CA LYS A 108 22.13 -6.77 -0.60
C LYS A 108 22.08 -5.72 -1.73
N LYS A 109 20.88 -5.42 -2.22
CA LYS A 109 20.69 -4.38 -3.24
C LYS A 109 20.67 -2.98 -2.64
N PHE A 110 20.25 -2.88 -1.42
CA PHE A 110 20.21 -1.65 -0.62
C PHE A 110 20.21 -1.97 0.87
#